data_ea24112f2810993acbf7baaf0b0958ba
#
_entry.id   ea24112f2810993acbf7baaf0b0958ba
#
_cell.length_a   1.000
_cell.length_b   1.000
_cell.length_c   1.000
_cell.angle_alpha   90.00
_cell.angle_beta   90.00
_cell.angle_gamma   90.00
#
_symmetry.space_group_name_H-M   'P 1'
#
loop_
_entity.id
_entity.type
_entity.pdbx_description
1 polymer ?
#
loop_
_entity_poly.entity_id
_entity_poly.type
_entity_poly.pdbx_seq_one_letter_code
_entity_poly.pdbx_strand_id
1 'polypeptide(L)'
;MSYVDEVLQKVAEKNPGEKEFQQAVKEVLDSLRPVIEANEEQYRKEAILERLVEPERQIKFRVPWVDDKGQVQVNVGYRVQFNSAIGPYKGGLRLHPSVNVGIIKFLGFEQIFKNSLTGLPIGGGKGGSDFDPKGKSDREVMAFCQSF
;
A
#
# COMPACT_ATOMS: atom_id res chain seq x y z
N MET A 1 -9.15 -26.29 6.76
CA MET A 1 -9.06 -24.91 6.19
C MET A 1 -7.80 -24.89 5.35
N SER A 2 -7.84 -24.35 4.13
CA SER A 2 -6.65 -24.29 3.29
C SER A 2 -5.68 -23.21 3.79
N TYR A 3 -4.42 -23.28 3.37
CA TYR A 3 -3.41 -22.27 3.74
C TYR A 3 -3.84 -20.85 3.35
N VAL A 4 -4.44 -20.71 2.17
CA VAL A 4 -5.00 -19.42 1.72
C VAL A 4 -6.09 -18.92 2.66
N ASP A 5 -7.04 -19.79 3.05
CA ASP A 5 -8.15 -19.40 3.93
C ASP A 5 -7.66 -18.95 5.31
N GLU A 6 -6.67 -19.65 5.86
CA GLU A 6 -6.06 -19.28 7.15
C GLU A 6 -5.40 -17.90 7.09
N VAL A 7 -4.68 -17.60 6.00
CA VAL A 7 -4.04 -16.30 5.84
C VAL A 7 -5.07 -15.20 5.62
N LEU A 8 -6.12 -15.45 4.83
CA LEU A 8 -7.22 -14.49 4.64
C LEU A 8 -7.91 -14.15 5.96
N GLN A 9 -8.15 -15.15 6.81
CA GLN A 9 -8.71 -14.91 8.14
C GLN A 9 -7.80 -14.03 8.99
N LYS A 10 -6.50 -14.35 9.06
CA LYS A 10 -5.51 -13.55 9.79
C LYS A 10 -5.44 -12.10 9.28
N VAL A 11 -5.52 -11.90 7.97
CA VAL A 11 -5.53 -10.55 7.36
C VAL A 11 -6.76 -9.76 7.81
N ALA A 12 -7.93 -10.39 7.83
CA ALA A 12 -9.16 -9.74 8.29
C ALA A 12 -9.09 -9.35 9.78
N GLU A 13 -8.56 -10.22 10.61
CA GLU A 13 -8.39 -9.99 12.05
C GLU A 13 -7.38 -8.87 12.36
N LYS A 14 -6.27 -8.84 11.64
CA LYS A 14 -5.20 -7.84 11.82
C LYS A 14 -5.53 -6.45 11.26
N ASN A 15 -6.41 -6.37 10.27
CA ASN A 15 -6.69 -5.15 9.53
C ASN A 15 -8.17 -4.76 9.59
N PRO A 16 -8.74 -4.57 10.79
CA PRO A 16 -10.15 -4.23 10.93
C PRO A 16 -10.44 -2.88 10.28
N GLY A 17 -11.52 -2.82 9.49
CA GLY A 17 -11.94 -1.60 8.80
C GLY A 17 -11.20 -1.29 7.49
N GLU A 18 -10.15 -2.00 7.16
CA GLU A 18 -9.41 -1.83 5.90
C GLU A 18 -10.00 -2.71 4.78
N LYS A 19 -11.24 -2.41 4.39
CA LYS A 19 -12.03 -3.24 3.46
C LYS A 19 -11.37 -3.39 2.08
N GLU A 20 -10.82 -2.32 1.55
CA GLU A 20 -10.15 -2.32 0.24
C GLU A 20 -8.91 -3.20 0.26
N PHE A 21 -8.14 -3.15 1.33
CA PHE A 21 -6.97 -4.01 1.50
C PHE A 21 -7.37 -5.48 1.63
N GLN A 22 -8.34 -5.80 2.48
CA GLN A 22 -8.83 -7.17 2.64
C GLN A 22 -9.36 -7.73 1.32
N GLN A 23 -10.10 -6.94 0.54
CA GLN A 23 -10.63 -7.34 -0.74
C GLN A 23 -9.51 -7.60 -1.76
N ALA A 24 -8.54 -6.71 -1.87
CA ALA A 24 -7.41 -6.88 -2.78
C ALA A 24 -6.59 -8.14 -2.45
N VAL A 25 -6.33 -8.39 -1.17
CA VAL A 25 -5.64 -9.61 -0.72
C VAL A 25 -6.44 -10.86 -1.11
N LYS A 26 -7.75 -10.83 -0.87
CA LYS A 26 -8.62 -11.96 -1.21
C LYS A 26 -8.58 -12.27 -2.71
N GLU A 27 -8.76 -11.27 -3.56
CA GLU A 27 -8.75 -11.43 -5.02
C GLU A 27 -7.44 -12.03 -5.52
N VAL A 28 -6.32 -11.51 -5.04
CA VAL A 28 -5.00 -11.99 -5.45
C VAL A 28 -4.75 -13.42 -4.95
N LEU A 29 -4.95 -13.69 -3.66
CA LEU A 29 -4.67 -15.01 -3.10
C LEU A 29 -5.59 -16.09 -3.67
N ASP A 30 -6.86 -15.78 -3.95
CA ASP A 30 -7.77 -16.70 -4.61
C ASP A 30 -7.30 -17.01 -6.05
N SER A 31 -6.77 -16.04 -6.77
CA SER A 31 -6.22 -16.25 -8.11
C SER A 31 -4.94 -17.10 -8.11
N LEU A 32 -4.16 -17.03 -7.04
CA LEU A 32 -2.92 -17.80 -6.86
C LEU A 32 -3.15 -19.18 -6.24
N ARG A 33 -4.36 -19.48 -5.76
CA ARG A 33 -4.69 -20.70 -5.03
C ARG A 33 -4.18 -22.00 -5.71
N PRO A 34 -4.35 -22.20 -7.03
CA PRO A 34 -3.86 -23.43 -7.67
C PRO A 34 -2.34 -23.63 -7.54
N VAL A 35 -1.57 -22.54 -7.61
CA VAL A 35 -0.10 -22.59 -7.48
C VAL A 35 0.31 -22.81 -6.03
N ILE A 36 -0.41 -22.15 -5.11
CA ILE A 36 -0.13 -22.25 -3.67
C ILE A 36 -0.42 -23.67 -3.17
N GLU A 37 -1.55 -24.25 -3.54
CA GLU A 37 -1.93 -25.62 -3.13
C GLU A 37 -0.99 -26.68 -3.69
N ALA A 38 -0.50 -26.49 -4.91
CA ALA A 38 0.49 -27.40 -5.51
C ALA A 38 1.85 -27.41 -4.78
N ASN A 39 2.16 -26.38 -4.00
CA ASN A 39 3.44 -26.21 -3.30
C ASN A 39 3.24 -25.88 -1.81
N GLU A 40 2.11 -26.26 -1.22
CA GLU A 40 1.67 -25.78 0.08
C GLU A 40 2.68 -26.06 1.20
N GLU A 41 3.25 -27.24 1.26
CA GLU A 41 4.22 -27.63 2.31
C GLU A 41 5.42 -26.66 2.34
N GLN A 42 6.01 -26.41 1.18
CA GLN A 42 7.16 -25.51 1.06
C GLN A 42 6.77 -24.07 1.40
N TYR A 43 5.66 -23.59 0.86
CA TYR A 43 5.22 -22.20 1.04
C TYR A 43 4.81 -21.91 2.50
N ARG A 44 4.22 -22.88 3.19
CA ARG A 44 3.97 -22.77 4.64
C ARG A 44 5.27 -22.70 5.43
N LYS A 45 6.22 -23.57 5.15
CA LYS A 45 7.52 -23.59 5.84
C LYS A 45 8.28 -22.28 5.68
N GLU A 46 8.15 -21.62 4.55
CA GLU A 46 8.80 -20.36 4.26
C GLU A 46 7.94 -19.13 4.60
N ALA A 47 6.72 -19.34 5.11
CA ALA A 47 5.74 -18.28 5.41
C ALA A 47 5.54 -17.30 4.23
N ILE A 48 5.46 -17.82 3.02
CA ILE A 48 5.41 -17.01 1.80
C ILE A 48 4.20 -16.07 1.80
N LEU A 49 3.01 -16.59 2.12
CA LEU A 49 1.79 -15.79 2.09
C LEU A 49 1.77 -14.74 3.21
N GLU A 50 2.20 -15.09 4.40
CA GLU A 50 2.29 -14.15 5.53
C GLU A 50 3.24 -12.98 5.19
N ARG A 51 4.39 -13.25 4.56
CA ARG A 51 5.32 -12.22 4.12
C ARG A 51 4.78 -11.39 2.95
N LEU A 52 3.94 -12.00 2.12
CA LEU A 52 3.35 -11.31 0.96
C LEU A 52 2.26 -10.32 1.36
N VAL A 53 1.49 -10.63 2.40
CA VAL A 53 0.36 -9.79 2.84
C VAL A 53 0.70 -8.81 3.96
N GLU A 54 1.89 -8.90 4.54
CA GLU A 54 2.37 -7.96 5.55
C GLU A 54 3.38 -6.98 4.92
N PRO A 55 3.14 -5.66 4.97
CA PRO A 55 4.11 -4.71 4.43
C PRO A 55 5.40 -4.72 5.25
N GLU A 56 6.54 -4.52 4.58
CA GLU A 56 7.84 -4.45 5.25
C GLU A 56 7.93 -3.22 6.15
N ARG A 57 7.34 -2.08 5.72
CA ARG A 57 7.37 -0.83 6.47
C ARG A 57 6.22 0.08 6.08
N GLN A 58 5.62 0.73 7.09
CA GLN A 58 4.66 1.81 6.91
C GLN A 58 5.16 3.07 7.59
N ILE A 59 5.16 4.19 6.88
CA ILE A 59 5.59 5.48 7.40
C ILE A 59 4.38 6.42 7.30
N LYS A 60 3.97 6.97 8.44
CA LYS A 60 2.94 8.01 8.54
C LYS A 60 3.61 9.27 9.06
N PHE A 61 3.38 10.39 8.41
CA PHE A 61 4.03 11.65 8.78
C PHE A 61 3.11 12.86 8.59
N ARG A 62 3.39 13.90 9.36
CA ARG A 62 2.68 15.17 9.30
C ARG A 62 3.23 16.03 8.17
N VAL A 63 2.32 16.64 7.39
CA VAL A 63 2.66 17.53 6.26
C VAL A 63 2.05 18.91 6.50
N PRO A 64 2.73 19.82 7.21
CA PRO A 64 2.29 21.20 7.36
C PRO A 64 2.68 22.03 6.13
N TRP A 65 1.78 22.88 5.67
CA TRP A 65 2.02 23.79 4.54
C TRP A 65 1.20 25.07 4.72
N VAL A 66 1.61 26.17 4.09
CA VAL A 66 0.95 27.47 4.22
C VAL A 66 0.10 27.74 2.99
N ASP A 67 -1.17 28.06 3.19
CA ASP A 67 -2.12 28.39 2.13
C ASP A 67 -1.94 29.84 1.60
N ASP A 68 -2.72 30.19 0.57
CA ASP A 68 -2.66 31.53 -0.03
C ASP A 68 -3.15 32.64 0.90
N LYS A 69 -3.85 32.30 1.97
CA LYS A 69 -4.29 33.24 3.02
C LYS A 69 -3.28 33.39 4.16
N GLY A 70 -2.12 32.75 4.06
CA GLY A 70 -1.10 32.73 5.09
C GLY A 70 -1.40 31.84 6.27
N GLN A 71 -2.38 30.95 6.19
CA GLN A 71 -2.75 30.03 7.24
C GLN A 71 -2.00 28.69 7.09
N VAL A 72 -1.58 28.12 8.21
CA VAL A 72 -0.95 26.80 8.23
C VAL A 72 -2.03 25.74 8.14
N GLN A 73 -1.93 24.91 7.12
CA GLN A 73 -2.71 23.69 6.94
C GLN A 73 -1.88 22.47 7.33
N VAL A 74 -2.54 21.41 7.79
CA VAL A 74 -1.86 20.17 8.18
C VAL A 74 -2.54 19.00 7.50
N ASN A 75 -1.80 18.34 6.62
CA ASN A 75 -2.21 17.07 6.02
C ASN A 75 -1.38 15.91 6.60
N VAL A 76 -1.76 14.70 6.26
CA VAL A 76 -1.05 13.48 6.64
C VAL A 76 -0.51 12.82 5.38
N GLY A 77 0.78 12.49 5.41
CA GLY A 77 1.43 11.73 4.37
C GLY A 77 1.63 10.27 4.79
N TYR A 78 1.63 9.41 3.78
CA TYR A 78 1.84 7.96 3.95
C TYR A 78 2.83 7.45 2.92
N ARG A 79 3.72 6.54 3.34
CA ARG A 79 4.54 5.72 2.46
C ARG A 79 4.49 4.28 2.96
N VAL A 80 3.95 3.39 2.14
CA VAL A 80 3.98 1.95 2.41
C VAL A 80 5.05 1.33 1.52
N GLN A 81 6.10 0.82 2.15
CA GLN A 81 7.15 0.02 1.56
C GLN A 81 6.74 -1.43 1.71
N PHE A 82 6.06 -1.96 0.69
CA PHE A 82 5.34 -3.21 0.86
C PHE A 82 6.25 -4.43 0.72
N ASN A 83 7.00 -4.52 -0.37
CA ASN A 83 7.85 -5.68 -0.63
C ASN A 83 9.04 -5.32 -1.49
N SER A 84 10.24 -5.70 -1.06
CA SER A 84 11.51 -5.46 -1.75
C SER A 84 12.19 -6.74 -2.26
N ALA A 85 11.48 -7.85 -2.29
CA ALA A 85 12.06 -9.16 -2.65
C ALA A 85 12.73 -9.19 -4.03
N ILE A 86 12.19 -8.43 -4.99
CA ILE A 86 12.72 -8.37 -6.36
C ILE A 86 13.40 -7.05 -6.72
N GLY A 87 13.48 -6.12 -5.78
CA GLY A 87 14.15 -4.83 -5.99
C GLY A 87 13.60 -3.71 -5.12
N PRO A 88 14.10 -2.47 -5.29
CA PRO A 88 13.68 -1.34 -4.48
C PRO A 88 12.19 -1.04 -4.65
N TYR A 89 11.59 -0.50 -3.60
CA TYR A 89 10.17 -0.13 -3.61
C TYR A 89 9.88 0.92 -4.70
N LYS A 90 8.91 0.63 -5.54
CA LYS A 90 8.48 1.53 -6.61
C LYS A 90 6.97 1.55 -6.68
N GLY A 91 6.42 2.76 -6.75
CA GLY A 91 4.99 3.03 -6.91
C GLY A 91 4.72 4.53 -6.93
N GLY A 92 3.54 4.91 -7.39
CA GLY A 92 3.13 6.31 -7.51
C GLY A 92 2.65 6.93 -6.20
N LEU A 93 2.12 8.16 -6.31
CA LEU A 93 1.45 8.89 -5.24
C LEU A 93 -0.05 9.02 -5.54
N ARG A 94 -0.89 8.87 -4.51
CA ARG A 94 -2.30 9.24 -4.56
C ARG A 94 -2.54 10.45 -3.65
N LEU A 95 -3.03 11.55 -4.24
CA LEU A 95 -3.42 12.76 -3.51
C LEU A 95 -4.94 12.92 -3.63
N HIS A 96 -5.65 12.63 -2.55
CA HIS A 96 -7.12 12.71 -2.51
C HIS A 96 -7.59 12.72 -1.05
N PRO A 97 -8.68 13.45 -0.72
CA PRO A 97 -9.19 13.52 0.66
C PRO A 97 -9.53 12.18 1.31
N SER A 98 -9.88 11.17 0.49
CA SER A 98 -10.21 9.83 0.98
C SER A 98 -9.00 8.97 1.35
N VAL A 99 -7.78 9.45 1.13
CA VAL A 99 -6.57 8.68 1.41
C VAL A 99 -6.37 8.47 2.91
N ASN A 100 -6.14 7.23 3.27
CA ASN A 100 -5.73 6.80 4.60
C ASN A 100 -4.71 5.66 4.46
N VAL A 101 -4.20 5.16 5.58
CA VAL A 101 -3.19 4.09 5.54
C VAL A 101 -3.69 2.81 4.87
N GLY A 102 -4.94 2.44 5.08
CA GLY A 102 -5.53 1.24 4.46
C GLY A 102 -5.60 1.33 2.94
N ILE A 103 -5.95 2.50 2.41
CA ILE A 103 -5.96 2.78 0.97
C ILE A 103 -4.54 2.67 0.38
N ILE A 104 -3.56 3.29 1.02
CA ILE A 104 -2.17 3.23 0.53
C ILE A 104 -1.60 1.81 0.67
N LYS A 105 -1.99 1.08 1.70
CA LYS A 105 -1.60 -0.32 1.90
C LYS A 105 -2.15 -1.22 0.78
N PHE A 106 -3.44 -1.10 0.44
CA PHE A 106 -3.99 -1.90 -0.66
C PHE A 106 -3.34 -1.58 -2.01
N LEU A 107 -3.10 -0.30 -2.29
CA LEU A 107 -2.42 0.11 -3.51
C LEU A 107 -0.96 -0.37 -3.57
N GLY A 108 -0.26 -0.37 -2.43
CA GLY A 108 1.09 -0.91 -2.30
C GLY A 108 1.13 -2.42 -2.52
N PHE A 109 0.14 -3.14 -2.03
CA PHE A 109 -0.02 -4.57 -2.25
C PHE A 109 -0.22 -4.89 -3.74
N GLU A 110 -1.15 -4.23 -4.41
CA GLU A 110 -1.35 -4.39 -5.85
C GLU A 110 -0.10 -4.03 -6.67
N GLN A 111 0.66 -3.03 -6.21
CA GLN A 111 1.87 -2.59 -6.91
C GLN A 111 2.95 -3.68 -6.95
N ILE A 112 3.00 -4.59 -5.98
CA ILE A 112 3.92 -5.75 -5.98
C ILE A 112 3.73 -6.55 -7.27
N PHE A 113 2.48 -6.89 -7.58
CA PHE A 113 2.15 -7.75 -8.71
C PHE A 113 2.30 -7.02 -10.04
N LYS A 114 1.88 -5.76 -10.12
CA LYS A 114 2.11 -4.94 -11.31
C LYS A 114 3.58 -4.90 -11.69
N ASN A 115 4.44 -4.64 -10.72
CA ASN A 115 5.88 -4.52 -10.94
C ASN A 115 6.51 -5.88 -11.28
N SER A 116 6.09 -6.96 -10.63
CA SER A 116 6.61 -8.30 -10.90
C SER A 116 6.33 -8.75 -12.34
N LEU A 117 5.19 -8.36 -12.91
CA LEU A 117 4.81 -8.69 -14.28
C LEU A 117 5.58 -7.91 -15.35
N THR A 118 6.32 -6.86 -14.97
CA THR A 118 7.16 -6.11 -15.91
C THR A 118 8.47 -6.83 -16.28
N GLY A 119 8.89 -7.81 -15.48
CA GLY A 119 10.19 -8.45 -15.61
C GLY A 119 11.37 -7.58 -15.12
N LEU A 120 11.10 -6.37 -14.61
CA LEU A 120 12.12 -5.46 -14.07
C LEU A 120 12.40 -5.78 -12.58
N PRO A 121 13.64 -5.53 -12.10
CA PRO A 121 14.02 -5.78 -10.70
C PRO A 121 13.53 -4.65 -9.79
N ILE A 122 12.23 -4.45 -9.70
CA ILE A 122 11.59 -3.41 -8.88
C ILE A 122 10.54 -4.04 -7.96
N GLY A 123 10.59 -3.68 -6.68
CA GLY A 123 9.63 -4.08 -5.67
C GLY A 123 8.37 -3.24 -5.68
N GLY A 124 7.49 -3.45 -4.72
CA GLY A 124 6.21 -2.75 -4.58
C GLY A 124 6.20 -1.76 -3.43
N GLY A 125 5.73 -0.56 -3.71
CA GLY A 125 5.48 0.46 -2.71
C GLY A 125 4.45 1.47 -3.20
N LYS A 126 3.90 2.26 -2.27
CA LYS A 126 2.92 3.30 -2.59
C LYS A 126 3.03 4.44 -1.61
N GLY A 127 2.80 5.64 -2.09
CA GLY A 127 2.68 6.82 -1.25
C GLY A 127 1.37 7.55 -1.48
N GLY A 128 1.06 8.49 -0.62
CA GLY A 128 -0.11 9.34 -0.77
C GLY A 128 -0.36 10.24 0.42
N SER A 129 -1.37 11.07 0.27
CA SER A 129 -1.83 12.00 1.30
C SER A 129 -3.31 12.28 1.15
N ASP A 130 -3.94 12.68 2.24
CA ASP A 130 -5.30 13.21 2.26
C ASP A 130 -5.42 14.64 1.69
N PHE A 131 -4.31 15.20 1.20
CA PHE A 131 -4.30 16.48 0.50
C PHE A 131 -5.14 16.41 -0.78
N ASP A 132 -6.03 17.39 -0.95
CA ASP A 132 -6.84 17.54 -2.14
C ASP A 132 -6.23 18.63 -3.05
N PRO A 133 -5.61 18.28 -4.18
CA PRO A 133 -5.04 19.27 -5.09
C PRO A 133 -6.11 20.06 -5.84
N LYS A 134 -7.36 19.57 -5.87
CA LYS A 134 -8.46 20.21 -6.57
C LYS A 134 -8.79 21.56 -5.93
N GLY A 135 -8.81 22.61 -6.75
CA GLY A 135 -9.13 23.97 -6.28
C GLY A 135 -7.97 24.68 -5.56
N LYS A 136 -6.79 24.07 -5.50
CA LYS A 136 -5.57 24.69 -4.95
C LYS A 136 -4.82 25.45 -6.02
N SER A 137 -4.15 26.56 -5.63
CA SER A 137 -3.24 27.26 -6.52
C SER A 137 -1.94 26.48 -6.74
N ASP A 138 -1.20 26.79 -7.79
CA ASP A 138 0.10 26.17 -8.06
C ASP A 138 1.07 26.40 -6.90
N ARG A 139 1.02 27.58 -6.27
CA ARG A 139 1.83 27.90 -5.09
C ARG A 139 1.47 26.98 -3.90
N GLU A 140 0.18 26.77 -3.67
CA GLU A 140 -0.29 25.88 -2.59
C GLU A 140 0.12 24.44 -2.84
N VAL A 141 -0.04 23.94 -4.07
CA VAL A 141 0.40 22.59 -4.43
C VAL A 141 1.92 22.46 -4.24
N MET A 142 2.70 23.47 -4.65
CA MET A 142 4.14 23.47 -4.45
C MET A 142 4.52 23.48 -2.97
N ALA A 143 3.85 24.29 -2.15
CA ALA A 143 4.09 24.33 -0.70
C ALA A 143 3.81 22.97 -0.04
N PHE A 144 2.71 22.32 -0.42
CA PHE A 144 2.41 20.97 0.02
C PHE A 144 3.51 19.96 -0.42
N CYS A 145 3.87 19.97 -1.70
CA CYS A 145 4.87 19.03 -2.23
C CYS A 145 6.24 19.19 -1.56
N GLN A 146 6.66 20.42 -1.28
CA GLN A 146 7.93 20.69 -0.60
C GLN A 146 7.92 20.18 0.85
N SER A 147 6.77 20.26 1.52
CA SER A 147 6.62 19.73 2.87
C SER A 147 6.51 18.19 2.88
N PHE A 148 5.81 17.64 1.91
CA PHE A 148 5.63 16.19 1.77
C PHE A 148 6.96 15.47 1.50
#